data_c4c6b99e774d8fea3b835d1a798bc784
#
_entry.id   c4c6b99e774d8fea3b835d1a798bc784
#
_cell.length_a   1.000
_cell.length_b   1.000
_cell.length_c   1.000
_cell.angle_alpha   90.00
_cell.angle_beta   90.00
_cell.angle_gamma   90.00
#
_symmetry.space_group_name_H-M   'P 1'
#
loop_
_entity.id
_entity.type
_entity.pdbx_description
1 polymer ?
#
loop_
_entity_poly.entity_id
_entity_poly.type
_entity_poly.pdbx_seq_one_letter_code
_entity_poly.pdbx_strand_id
1 'polypeptide(L)'
;KKIAARLKAELSTSNIPVNQDQFNHLVEQEVYKEIEAGCQTIQYQLITLQSTNGQAPFVAVFMYLHEVPEGQTRKDLATIIEIRLKQRILGVKDSTGVYITPAFPKLIYVLQDDNIEPGTPYYYLTELAAKCTAKRRVPDYISEKKALELKGDCYPCRGCRSFLTPDRFTDKGIGNIANAGNYDPHKHKYYGRFNQGVVTINLVDAACSS
;
A
#
# COMPACT_ATOMS: atom_id res chain seq x y z
N LYS A 1 -15.78 -9.96 -15.58
CA LYS A 1 -16.57 -11.01 -16.31
C LYS A 1 -17.61 -11.67 -15.42
N LYS A 2 -17.28 -12.20 -14.22
CA LYS A 2 -18.25 -12.88 -13.32
C LYS A 2 -19.39 -11.94 -12.87
N ILE A 3 -19.09 -10.73 -12.43
CA ILE A 3 -20.08 -9.72 -12.01
C ILE A 3 -21.01 -9.38 -13.17
N ALA A 4 -20.48 -9.11 -14.36
CA ALA A 4 -21.29 -8.80 -15.53
C ALA A 4 -22.24 -9.95 -15.92
N ALA A 5 -21.78 -11.21 -15.82
CA ALA A 5 -22.62 -12.38 -16.07
C ALA A 5 -23.73 -12.50 -15.04
N ARG A 6 -23.44 -12.29 -13.75
CA ARG A 6 -24.45 -12.29 -12.67
C ARG A 6 -25.51 -11.22 -12.89
N LEU A 7 -25.09 -9.97 -13.09
CA LEU A 7 -26.01 -8.85 -13.33
C LEU A 7 -26.89 -9.06 -14.58
N LYS A 8 -26.31 -9.60 -15.65
CA LYS A 8 -27.08 -9.91 -16.86
C LYS A 8 -28.17 -10.94 -16.59
N ALA A 9 -27.88 -11.96 -15.81
CA ALA A 9 -28.87 -12.97 -15.43
C ALA A 9 -29.98 -12.37 -14.53
N GLU A 10 -29.62 -11.57 -13.52
CA GLU A 10 -30.55 -10.89 -12.62
C GLU A 10 -31.50 -9.94 -13.36
N LEU A 11 -30.96 -9.11 -14.25
CA LEU A 11 -31.74 -8.17 -15.05
C LEU A 11 -32.69 -8.89 -16.03
N SER A 12 -32.23 -9.99 -16.63
CA SER A 12 -33.07 -10.83 -17.51
C SER A 12 -34.22 -11.47 -16.76
N THR A 13 -33.99 -11.95 -15.54
CA THR A 13 -35.04 -12.56 -14.68
C THR A 13 -36.06 -11.53 -14.22
N SER A 14 -35.62 -10.29 -14.00
CA SER A 14 -36.50 -9.19 -13.51
C SER A 14 -37.23 -8.45 -14.63
N ASN A 15 -37.01 -8.81 -15.91
CA ASN A 15 -37.58 -8.13 -17.08
C ASN A 15 -37.33 -6.60 -17.11
N ILE A 16 -36.22 -6.13 -16.56
CA ILE A 16 -35.86 -4.72 -16.54
C ILE A 16 -35.11 -4.39 -17.83
N PRO A 17 -35.66 -3.51 -18.72
CA PRO A 17 -34.96 -3.09 -19.92
C PRO A 17 -33.82 -2.15 -19.53
N VAL A 18 -32.58 -2.53 -19.83
CA VAL A 18 -31.39 -1.75 -19.55
C VAL A 18 -30.62 -1.61 -20.86
N ASN A 19 -30.25 -0.39 -21.26
CA ASN A 19 -29.36 -0.20 -22.39
C ASN A 19 -27.90 -0.55 -22.04
N GLN A 20 -27.02 -0.60 -23.04
CA GLN A 20 -25.63 -1.02 -22.85
C GLN A 20 -24.85 -0.10 -21.90
N ASP A 21 -25.09 1.21 -21.96
CA ASP A 21 -24.40 2.20 -21.13
C ASP A 21 -24.82 2.09 -19.67
N GLN A 22 -26.12 1.93 -19.44
CA GLN A 22 -26.66 1.66 -18.09
C GLN A 22 -26.12 0.34 -17.54
N PHE A 23 -26.04 -0.69 -18.36
CA PHE A 23 -25.47 -1.97 -17.95
C PHE A 23 -24.00 -1.85 -17.56
N ASN A 24 -23.20 -1.16 -18.38
CA ASN A 24 -21.79 -0.92 -18.08
C ASN A 24 -21.61 -0.15 -16.77
N HIS A 25 -22.40 0.89 -16.56
CA HIS A 25 -22.39 1.67 -15.32
C HIS A 25 -22.76 0.83 -14.08
N LEU A 26 -23.76 -0.04 -14.18
CA LEU A 26 -24.12 -0.98 -13.11
C LEU A 26 -22.97 -1.96 -12.82
N VAL A 27 -22.32 -2.47 -13.86
CA VAL A 27 -21.15 -3.36 -13.69
C VAL A 27 -20.01 -2.64 -12.96
N GLU A 28 -19.70 -1.39 -13.33
CA GLU A 28 -18.69 -0.57 -12.68
C GLU A 28 -19.01 -0.33 -11.19
N GLN A 29 -20.25 0.02 -10.88
CA GLN A 29 -20.70 0.22 -9.51
C GLN A 29 -20.58 -1.05 -8.66
N GLU A 30 -20.96 -2.21 -9.20
CA GLU A 30 -20.86 -3.48 -8.50
C GLU A 30 -19.39 -3.92 -8.32
N VAL A 31 -18.54 -3.70 -9.31
CA VAL A 31 -17.09 -3.93 -9.20
C VAL A 31 -16.50 -3.06 -8.08
N TYR A 32 -16.87 -1.77 -8.05
CA TYR A 32 -16.42 -0.85 -7.02
C TYR A 32 -16.82 -1.33 -5.62
N LYS A 33 -18.08 -1.70 -5.41
CA LYS A 33 -18.59 -2.22 -4.13
C LYS A 33 -17.86 -3.50 -3.70
N GLU A 34 -17.57 -4.40 -4.65
CA GLU A 34 -16.88 -5.65 -4.34
C GLU A 34 -15.42 -5.39 -3.92
N ILE A 35 -14.75 -4.43 -4.55
CA ILE A 35 -13.40 -4.00 -4.13
C ILE A 35 -13.46 -3.35 -2.74
N GLU A 36 -14.47 -2.51 -2.46
CA GLU A 36 -14.66 -1.93 -1.12
C GLU A 36 -14.83 -3.02 -0.05
N ALA A 37 -15.70 -3.96 -0.29
CA ALA A 37 -15.93 -5.09 0.63
C ALA A 37 -14.66 -5.92 0.84
N GLY A 38 -13.90 -6.17 -0.23
CA GLY A 38 -12.60 -6.84 -0.16
C GLY A 38 -11.58 -6.07 0.68
N CYS A 39 -11.49 -4.76 0.49
CA CYS A 39 -10.60 -3.89 1.27
C CYS A 39 -10.97 -3.87 2.76
N GLN A 40 -12.27 -3.82 3.09
CA GLN A 40 -12.75 -3.89 4.47
C GLN A 40 -12.46 -5.26 5.08
N THR A 41 -12.71 -6.33 4.34
CA THR A 41 -12.42 -7.69 4.78
C THR A 41 -10.95 -7.86 5.15
N ILE A 42 -10.04 -7.40 4.29
CA ILE A 42 -8.59 -7.45 4.56
C ILE A 42 -8.26 -6.65 5.82
N GLN A 43 -8.80 -5.44 5.98
CA GLN A 43 -8.55 -4.65 7.18
C GLN A 43 -9.04 -5.35 8.45
N TYR A 44 -10.26 -5.89 8.42
CA TYR A 44 -10.85 -6.59 9.54
C TYR A 44 -10.07 -7.85 9.92
N GLN A 45 -9.73 -8.67 8.92
CA GLN A 45 -8.98 -9.90 9.13
C GLN A 45 -7.60 -9.63 9.77
N LEU A 46 -6.88 -8.62 9.30
CA LEU A 46 -5.57 -8.27 9.84
C LEU A 46 -5.60 -7.73 11.27
N ILE A 47 -6.74 -7.19 11.72
CA ILE A 47 -6.91 -6.73 13.10
C ILE A 47 -7.29 -7.89 14.02
N THR A 48 -8.11 -8.82 13.52
CA THR A 48 -8.66 -9.91 14.32
C THR A 48 -7.77 -11.15 14.35
N LEU A 49 -6.93 -11.34 13.33
CA LEU A 49 -5.97 -12.43 13.29
C LEU A 49 -4.80 -12.14 14.23
N GLN A 50 -4.59 -13.04 15.17
CA GLN A 50 -3.42 -13.02 16.05
C GLN A 50 -2.64 -14.33 15.89
N SER A 51 -1.31 -14.22 15.96
CA SER A 51 -0.46 -15.42 16.06
C SER A 51 -0.68 -16.12 17.41
N THR A 52 -0.20 -17.34 17.53
CA THR A 52 -0.21 -18.11 18.79
C THR A 52 0.43 -17.35 19.96
N ASN A 53 1.31 -16.40 19.67
CA ASN A 53 1.97 -15.55 20.67
C ASN A 53 1.27 -14.18 20.86
N GLY A 54 0.05 -14.01 20.38
CA GLY A 54 -0.73 -12.78 20.53
C GLY A 54 -0.26 -11.60 19.68
N GLN A 55 0.56 -11.82 18.65
CA GLN A 55 1.05 -10.78 17.75
C GLN A 55 0.18 -10.67 16.50
N ALA A 56 -0.14 -9.43 16.09
CA ALA A 56 -0.80 -9.16 14.84
C ALA A 56 0.13 -9.44 13.65
N PRO A 57 -0.41 -9.91 12.49
CA PRO A 57 0.38 -10.08 11.27
C PRO A 57 1.00 -8.77 10.81
N PHE A 58 2.30 -8.78 10.55
CA PHE A 58 3.03 -7.59 10.09
C PHE A 58 2.99 -7.51 8.57
N VAL A 59 1.93 -6.92 8.05
CA VAL A 59 1.64 -6.82 6.62
C VAL A 59 1.77 -5.38 6.15
N ALA A 60 2.37 -5.17 4.98
CA ALA A 60 2.43 -3.89 4.28
C ALA A 60 1.77 -4.01 2.90
N VAL A 61 1.09 -2.94 2.48
CA VAL A 61 0.56 -2.76 1.13
C VAL A 61 1.37 -1.66 0.46
N PHE A 62 2.02 -2.02 -0.63
CA PHE A 62 2.84 -1.12 -1.42
C PHE A 62 2.02 -0.62 -2.61
N MET A 63 1.66 0.66 -2.58
CA MET A 63 0.79 1.30 -3.57
C MET A 63 1.67 2.00 -4.61
N TYR A 64 1.99 1.29 -5.69
CA TYR A 64 2.94 1.67 -6.71
C TYR A 64 2.34 1.48 -8.11
N LEU A 65 2.04 2.58 -8.81
CA LEU A 65 1.36 2.54 -10.11
C LEU A 65 2.25 1.99 -11.23
N HIS A 66 3.54 2.32 -11.21
CA HIS A 66 4.48 1.85 -12.23
C HIS A 66 4.87 0.37 -12.08
N GLU A 67 4.35 -0.34 -11.09
CA GLU A 67 4.45 -1.81 -11.00
C GLU A 67 3.79 -2.50 -12.20
N VAL A 68 2.83 -1.83 -12.83
CA VAL A 68 2.12 -2.33 -14.01
C VAL A 68 2.28 -1.38 -15.20
N PRO A 69 2.24 -1.91 -16.45
CA PRO A 69 2.32 -1.09 -17.64
C PRO A 69 1.15 -0.12 -17.74
N GLU A 70 1.34 0.94 -18.52
CA GLU A 70 0.25 1.86 -18.86
C GLU A 70 -0.93 1.15 -19.54
N GLY A 71 -2.12 1.71 -19.35
CA GLY A 71 -3.35 1.20 -19.92
C GLY A 71 -4.40 0.84 -18.88
N GLN A 72 -5.28 -0.10 -19.21
CA GLN A 72 -6.41 -0.45 -18.35
C GLN A 72 -5.95 -1.01 -16.99
N THR A 73 -4.91 -1.84 -16.98
CA THR A 73 -4.40 -2.42 -15.73
C THR A 73 -3.92 -1.37 -14.74
N ARG A 74 -3.28 -0.29 -15.22
CA ARG A 74 -2.87 0.83 -14.34
C ARG A 74 -4.08 1.60 -13.81
N LYS A 75 -5.11 1.79 -14.62
CA LYS A 75 -6.37 2.41 -14.18
C LYS A 75 -7.08 1.56 -13.13
N ASP A 76 -7.11 0.26 -13.33
CA ASP A 76 -7.68 -0.69 -12.37
C ASP A 76 -6.91 -0.65 -11.05
N LEU A 77 -5.56 -0.63 -11.10
CA LEU A 77 -4.71 -0.48 -9.92
C LEU A 77 -4.95 0.86 -9.22
N ALA A 78 -5.07 1.96 -9.97
CA ALA A 78 -5.39 3.27 -9.42
C ALA A 78 -6.74 3.26 -8.67
N THR A 79 -7.76 2.61 -9.22
CA THR A 79 -9.06 2.42 -8.57
C THR A 79 -8.93 1.63 -7.26
N ILE A 80 -8.13 0.56 -7.25
CA ILE A 80 -7.88 -0.23 -6.03
C ILE A 80 -7.18 0.62 -4.97
N ILE A 81 -6.16 1.40 -5.35
CA ILE A 81 -5.45 2.31 -4.45
C ILE A 81 -6.40 3.36 -3.88
N GLU A 82 -7.23 3.97 -4.74
CA GLU A 82 -8.24 4.95 -4.32
C GLU A 82 -9.18 4.37 -3.27
N ILE A 83 -9.79 3.24 -3.56
CA ILE A 83 -10.70 2.55 -2.64
C ILE A 83 -9.98 2.18 -1.35
N ARG A 84 -8.74 1.69 -1.45
CA ARG A 84 -7.95 1.33 -0.27
C ARG A 84 -7.70 2.52 0.65
N LEU A 85 -7.39 3.68 0.10
CA LEU A 85 -7.22 4.93 0.85
C LEU A 85 -8.54 5.41 1.47
N LYS A 86 -9.64 5.38 0.73
CA LYS A 86 -10.98 5.73 1.23
C LYS A 86 -11.39 4.83 2.40
N GLN A 87 -11.19 3.52 2.28
CA GLN A 87 -11.50 2.57 3.35
C GLN A 87 -10.60 2.77 4.58
N ARG A 88 -9.34 3.17 4.39
CA ARG A 88 -8.47 3.55 5.51
C ARG A 88 -8.93 4.83 6.19
N ILE A 89 -9.38 5.83 5.44
CA ILE A 89 -9.95 7.07 5.99
C ILE A 89 -11.19 6.76 6.84
N LEU A 90 -12.05 5.86 6.39
CA LEU A 90 -13.21 5.41 7.13
C LEU A 90 -12.80 4.71 8.43
N GLY A 91 -11.88 3.76 8.37
CA GLY A 91 -11.45 2.93 9.50
C GLY A 91 -12.28 1.65 9.63
N VAL A 92 -12.20 1.02 10.79
CA VAL A 92 -12.95 -0.20 11.12
C VAL A 92 -13.80 0.06 12.36
N LYS A 93 -15.04 -0.38 12.35
CA LYS A 93 -15.91 -0.31 13.53
C LYS A 93 -15.47 -1.32 14.58
N ASP A 94 -15.35 -0.86 15.80
CA ASP A 94 -15.21 -1.73 16.98
C ASP A 94 -16.55 -2.29 17.44
N SER A 95 -16.55 -3.04 18.54
CA SER A 95 -17.76 -3.64 19.12
C SER A 95 -18.78 -2.61 19.62
N THR A 96 -18.36 -1.38 19.85
CA THR A 96 -19.23 -0.26 20.30
C THR A 96 -19.75 0.57 19.12
N GLY A 97 -19.36 0.25 17.89
CA GLY A 97 -19.74 0.96 16.68
C GLY A 97 -18.88 2.17 16.35
N VAL A 98 -17.83 2.43 17.13
CA VAL A 98 -16.88 3.53 16.91
C VAL A 98 -15.84 3.13 15.86
N TYR A 99 -15.54 4.04 14.94
CA TYR A 99 -14.51 3.82 13.92
C TYR A 99 -13.12 4.05 14.50
N ILE A 100 -12.33 2.99 14.53
CA ILE A 100 -10.92 3.00 14.95
C ILE A 100 -9.97 2.96 13.77
N THR A 101 -8.73 3.42 14.00
CA THR A 101 -7.66 3.32 12.99
C THR A 101 -6.96 1.98 13.14
N PRO A 102 -7.00 1.10 12.13
CA PRO A 102 -6.27 -0.16 12.18
C PRO A 102 -4.76 0.08 12.13
N ALA A 103 -3.99 -0.65 12.94
CA ALA A 103 -2.52 -0.62 12.90
C ALA A 103 -1.97 -1.23 11.61
N PHE A 104 -2.63 -2.26 11.10
CA PHE A 104 -2.24 -2.99 9.89
C PHE A 104 -3.40 -3.09 8.88
N PRO A 105 -3.07 -3.30 7.60
CA PRO A 105 -1.73 -3.30 7.01
C PRO A 105 -1.09 -1.92 7.05
N LYS A 106 0.24 -1.85 7.09
CA LYS A 106 0.97 -0.61 6.82
C LYS A 106 0.73 -0.21 5.37
N LEU A 107 0.37 1.04 5.13
CA LEU A 107 0.18 1.57 3.78
C LEU A 107 1.43 2.37 3.39
N ILE A 108 1.97 2.07 2.23
CA ILE A 108 3.14 2.75 1.66
C ILE A 108 2.73 3.25 0.29
N TYR A 109 2.79 4.56 0.09
CA TYR A 109 2.41 5.22 -1.15
C TYR A 109 3.65 5.73 -1.88
N VAL A 110 3.79 5.36 -3.15
CA VAL A 110 4.93 5.77 -3.97
C VAL A 110 4.58 7.04 -4.73
N LEU A 111 5.40 8.07 -4.51
CA LEU A 111 5.36 9.33 -5.25
C LEU A 111 6.11 9.16 -6.58
N GLN A 112 5.42 9.43 -7.68
CA GLN A 112 5.84 9.20 -9.06
C GLN A 112 5.53 10.43 -9.91
N ASP A 113 6.14 10.53 -11.08
CA ASP A 113 5.97 11.69 -11.96
C ASP A 113 4.52 11.88 -12.44
N ASP A 114 3.73 10.79 -12.52
CA ASP A 114 2.33 10.81 -12.93
C ASP A 114 1.32 11.08 -11.79
N ASN A 115 1.80 11.21 -10.55
CA ASN A 115 0.94 11.47 -9.39
C ASN A 115 1.39 12.59 -8.44
N ILE A 116 2.58 13.19 -8.64
CA ILE A 116 3.13 14.17 -7.70
C ILE A 116 2.74 15.61 -8.05
N GLU A 117 2.58 15.95 -9.33
CA GLU A 117 2.31 17.30 -9.78
C GLU A 117 0.83 17.52 -10.08
N PRO A 118 0.26 18.69 -9.70
CA PRO A 118 -1.09 19.06 -10.11
C PRO A 118 -1.29 18.98 -11.63
N GLY A 119 -2.38 18.36 -12.06
CA GLY A 119 -2.70 18.16 -13.46
C GLY A 119 -2.18 16.86 -14.06
N THR A 120 -1.41 16.08 -13.35
CA THR A 120 -1.05 14.72 -13.78
C THR A 120 -2.22 13.74 -13.59
N PRO A 121 -2.28 12.64 -14.36
CA PRO A 121 -3.45 11.77 -14.40
C PRO A 121 -3.87 11.19 -13.04
N TYR A 122 -2.92 10.96 -12.15
CA TYR A 122 -3.16 10.31 -10.87
C TYR A 122 -2.89 11.22 -9.65
N TYR A 123 -2.74 12.54 -9.86
CA TYR A 123 -2.55 13.50 -8.76
C TYR A 123 -3.64 13.42 -7.69
N TYR A 124 -4.88 13.14 -8.08
CA TYR A 124 -6.01 12.97 -7.16
C TYR A 124 -5.77 11.89 -6.09
N LEU A 125 -4.96 10.86 -6.41
CA LEU A 125 -4.56 9.83 -5.44
C LEU A 125 -3.63 10.40 -4.38
N THR A 126 -2.73 11.29 -4.75
CA THR A 126 -1.83 11.97 -3.80
C THR A 126 -2.60 12.90 -2.88
N GLU A 127 -3.58 13.66 -3.41
CA GLU A 127 -4.48 14.43 -2.56
C GLU A 127 -5.28 13.56 -1.59
N LEU A 128 -5.76 12.41 -2.05
CA LEU A 128 -6.48 11.46 -1.22
C LEU A 128 -5.56 10.83 -0.17
N ALA A 129 -4.32 10.49 -0.53
CA ALA A 129 -3.31 10.00 0.39
C ALA A 129 -2.99 11.04 1.47
N ALA A 130 -2.85 12.32 1.11
CA ALA A 130 -2.66 13.41 2.06
C ALA A 130 -3.84 13.57 3.03
N LYS A 131 -5.08 13.49 2.54
CA LYS A 131 -6.29 13.46 3.38
C LYS A 131 -6.30 12.26 4.34
N CYS A 132 -5.86 11.10 3.85
CA CYS A 132 -5.72 9.91 4.67
C CYS A 132 -4.66 10.12 5.77
N THR A 133 -3.52 10.70 5.44
CA THR A 133 -2.44 11.00 6.40
C THR A 133 -2.92 11.98 7.47
N ALA A 134 -3.60 13.04 7.08
CA ALA A 134 -4.13 14.02 8.03
C ALA A 134 -5.10 13.39 9.06
N LYS A 135 -5.90 12.42 8.63
CA LYS A 135 -6.89 11.77 9.51
C LYS A 135 -6.36 10.54 10.25
N ARG A 136 -5.47 9.75 9.61
CA ARG A 136 -5.07 8.43 10.09
C ARG A 136 -3.57 8.23 10.26
N ARG A 137 -2.74 9.24 9.94
CA ARG A 137 -1.27 9.23 10.02
C ARG A 137 -0.62 8.15 9.14
N VAL A 138 -1.29 7.77 8.09
CA VAL A 138 -0.86 6.84 7.03
C VAL A 138 -1.46 7.29 5.70
N PRO A 139 -0.84 6.98 4.55
CA PRO A 139 0.31 6.11 4.31
C PRO A 139 1.66 6.75 4.64
N ASP A 140 2.70 5.91 4.67
CA ASP A 140 4.09 6.35 4.54
C ASP A 140 4.40 6.64 3.07
N TYR A 141 5.27 7.61 2.78
CA TYR A 141 5.60 8.02 1.42
C TYR A 141 7.01 7.61 1.03
N ILE A 142 7.16 7.13 -0.21
CA ILE A 142 8.45 6.79 -0.82
C ILE A 142 8.53 7.51 -2.16
N SER A 143 9.66 8.16 -2.45
CA SER A 143 9.93 8.72 -3.78
C SER A 143 10.49 7.64 -4.70
N GLU A 144 9.81 7.37 -5.81
CA GLU A 144 10.31 6.49 -6.88
C GLU A 144 11.66 6.98 -7.40
N LYS A 145 11.75 8.27 -7.72
CA LYS A 145 12.99 8.89 -8.21
C LYS A 145 14.18 8.62 -7.29
N LYS A 146 13.98 8.77 -5.97
CA LYS A 146 15.04 8.49 -4.99
C LYS A 146 15.31 6.99 -4.82
N ALA A 147 14.29 6.15 -4.94
CA ALA A 147 14.47 4.71 -4.90
C ALA A 147 15.31 4.23 -6.11
N LEU A 148 15.00 4.70 -7.30
CA LEU A 148 15.76 4.41 -8.52
C LEU A 148 17.21 4.94 -8.44
N GLU A 149 17.41 6.17 -7.98
CA GLU A 149 18.74 6.76 -7.82
C GLU A 149 19.62 5.97 -6.85
N LEU A 150 19.08 5.60 -5.69
CA LEU A 150 19.86 4.98 -4.62
C LEU A 150 19.98 3.46 -4.74
N LYS A 151 19.00 2.79 -5.32
CA LYS A 151 18.86 1.33 -5.30
C LYS A 151 18.80 0.71 -6.69
N GLY A 152 18.60 1.52 -7.73
CA GLY A 152 18.45 1.07 -9.12
C GLY A 152 17.06 0.50 -9.43
N ASP A 153 16.17 0.41 -8.42
CA ASP A 153 14.82 -0.11 -8.59
C ASP A 153 13.89 0.39 -7.48
N CYS A 154 12.60 0.42 -7.74
CA CYS A 154 11.57 0.74 -6.77
C CYS A 154 10.78 -0.53 -6.42
N TYR A 155 11.06 -1.08 -5.25
CA TYR A 155 10.49 -2.33 -4.77
C TYR A 155 9.96 -2.22 -3.36
N PRO A 156 9.05 -3.13 -2.93
CA PRO A 156 8.46 -3.07 -1.61
C PRO A 156 9.52 -3.13 -0.51
N CYS A 157 9.43 -2.17 0.41
CA CYS A 157 10.20 -2.22 1.64
C CYS A 157 9.51 -3.14 2.67
N ARG A 158 10.27 -3.53 3.70
CA ARG A 158 9.66 -4.11 4.89
C ARG A 158 8.80 -3.05 5.60
N GLY A 159 7.78 -3.45 6.35
CA GLY A 159 6.83 -2.55 7.00
C GLY A 159 7.42 -1.44 7.87
N CYS A 160 8.67 -1.58 8.34
CA CYS A 160 9.44 -0.53 9.00
C CYS A 160 10.31 0.28 8.02
N ARG A 161 10.01 0.27 6.72
CA ARG A 161 10.74 0.95 5.64
C ARG A 161 12.21 0.53 5.51
N SER A 162 12.51 -0.71 5.89
CA SER A 162 13.83 -1.29 5.75
C SER A 162 14.04 -1.82 4.32
N PHE A 163 15.18 -1.48 3.74
CA PHE A 163 15.61 -1.93 2.42
C PHE A 163 16.98 -2.60 2.51
N LEU A 164 17.27 -3.52 1.60
CA LEU A 164 18.62 -3.97 1.35
C LEU A 164 19.28 -2.99 0.37
N THR A 165 20.13 -2.13 0.87
CA THR A 165 20.83 -1.14 0.06
C THR A 165 22.31 -1.37 0.21
N PRO A 166 23.08 -1.58 -0.89
CA PRO A 166 24.52 -1.67 -0.83
C PRO A 166 25.11 -0.37 -0.24
N ASP A 167 26.08 -0.51 0.65
CA ASP A 167 26.88 0.63 1.09
C ASP A 167 27.80 1.06 -0.07
N ARG A 168 27.62 2.30 -0.51
CA ARG A 168 28.42 2.91 -1.58
C ARG A 168 29.55 3.79 -1.05
N PHE A 169 29.64 3.98 0.27
CA PHE A 169 30.52 4.93 0.91
C PHE A 169 31.68 4.26 1.65
N THR A 170 31.54 3.02 2.07
CA THR A 170 32.59 2.28 2.79
C THR A 170 32.95 1.00 2.05
N ASP A 171 34.19 0.95 1.53
CA ASP A 171 34.70 -0.20 0.76
C ASP A 171 34.91 -1.47 1.62
N LYS A 172 35.03 -1.35 2.93
CA LYS A 172 35.45 -2.44 3.83
C LYS A 172 34.69 -2.54 5.15
N GLY A 173 33.53 -1.93 5.28
CA GLY A 173 32.75 -2.02 6.51
C GLY A 173 32.13 -3.39 6.74
N ILE A 174 32.11 -3.88 7.99
CA ILE A 174 31.44 -5.14 8.38
C ILE A 174 29.94 -5.11 8.01
N GLY A 175 29.34 -3.94 8.02
CA GLY A 175 27.94 -3.73 7.64
C GLY A 175 27.67 -3.66 6.14
N ASN A 176 28.72 -3.67 5.30
CA ASN A 176 28.52 -3.57 3.86
C ASN A 176 28.04 -4.89 3.26
N ILE A 177 26.85 -4.89 2.68
CA ILE A 177 26.26 -6.06 2.04
C ILE A 177 27.14 -6.62 0.90
N ALA A 178 27.96 -5.79 0.26
CA ALA A 178 28.89 -6.20 -0.79
C ALA A 178 29.95 -7.21 -0.28
N ASN A 179 30.24 -7.20 1.03
CA ASN A 179 31.18 -8.11 1.67
C ASN A 179 30.54 -9.47 2.06
N ALA A 180 29.24 -9.64 1.88
CA ALA A 180 28.57 -10.91 2.15
C ALA A 180 28.97 -11.95 1.10
N GLY A 181 29.32 -13.17 1.53
CA GLY A 181 29.80 -14.24 0.64
C GLY A 181 28.80 -14.70 -0.43
N ASN A 182 27.54 -14.30 -0.32
CA ASN A 182 26.47 -14.58 -1.28
C ASN A 182 25.94 -13.30 -1.97
N TYR A 183 26.71 -12.22 -1.92
CA TYR A 183 26.36 -10.98 -2.61
C TYR A 183 26.62 -11.09 -4.10
N ASP A 184 25.61 -10.75 -4.90
CA ASP A 184 25.72 -10.60 -6.35
C ASP A 184 25.31 -9.16 -6.70
N PRO A 185 26.22 -8.31 -7.21
CA PRO A 185 25.94 -6.92 -7.54
C PRO A 185 24.95 -6.76 -8.70
N HIS A 186 24.75 -7.80 -9.51
CA HIS A 186 23.83 -7.82 -10.65
C HIS A 186 22.44 -8.34 -10.31
N LYS A 187 22.25 -8.83 -9.08
CA LYS A 187 20.97 -9.41 -8.64
C LYS A 187 20.41 -8.67 -7.45
N HIS A 188 19.27 -8.00 -7.65
CA HIS A 188 18.56 -7.38 -6.54
C HIS A 188 18.05 -8.42 -5.54
N LYS A 189 18.27 -8.16 -4.25
CA LYS A 189 17.70 -8.93 -3.16
C LYS A 189 16.57 -8.18 -2.52
N TYR A 190 15.38 -8.74 -2.57
CA TYR A 190 14.17 -8.18 -1.96
C TYR A 190 13.81 -8.84 -0.63
N TYR A 191 14.48 -9.91 -0.23
CA TYR A 191 14.20 -10.72 0.96
C TYR A 191 15.49 -10.98 1.77
N GLY A 192 15.32 -11.61 2.93
CA GLY A 192 16.45 -11.93 3.81
C GLY A 192 16.75 -10.86 4.86
N ARG A 193 15.80 -9.93 5.06
CA ARG A 193 15.87 -8.92 6.10
C ARG A 193 15.09 -9.39 7.34
N PHE A 194 15.56 -9.02 8.50
CA PHE A 194 14.84 -9.21 9.75
C PHE A 194 15.15 -8.05 10.73
N ASN A 195 14.31 -7.85 11.71
CA ASN A 195 14.60 -6.93 12.82
C ASN A 195 15.47 -7.65 13.83
N GLN A 196 16.66 -7.15 14.02
CA GLN A 196 17.61 -7.71 14.98
C GLN A 196 17.39 -7.15 16.39
N GLY A 197 16.92 -5.91 16.48
CA GLY A 197 16.64 -5.25 17.73
C GLY A 197 16.06 -3.85 17.52
N VAL A 198 15.65 -3.24 18.60
CA VAL A 198 15.18 -1.85 18.65
C VAL A 198 16.03 -1.08 19.65
N VAL A 199 16.56 0.06 19.22
CA VAL A 199 17.27 1.00 20.08
C VAL A 199 16.40 2.25 20.21
N THR A 200 16.07 2.62 21.43
CA THR A 200 15.31 3.83 21.73
C THR A 200 16.26 4.88 22.32
N ILE A 201 16.27 6.06 21.72
CA ILE A 201 17.01 7.22 22.23
C ILE A 201 16.00 8.17 22.88
N ASN A 202 16.19 8.44 24.15
CA ASN A 202 15.42 9.43 24.88
C ASN A 202 16.02 10.83 24.58
N LEU A 203 15.36 11.57 23.70
CA LEU A 203 15.86 12.91 23.29
C LEU A 203 15.82 13.92 24.43
N VAL A 204 14.90 13.77 25.39
CA VAL A 204 14.82 14.65 26.56
C VAL A 204 16.04 14.42 27.46
N ASP A 205 16.37 13.16 27.71
CA ASP A 205 17.52 12.78 28.50
C ASP A 205 18.83 13.24 27.85
N ALA A 206 18.96 13.03 26.54
CA ALA A 206 20.10 13.52 25.77
C ALA A 206 20.26 15.05 25.84
N ALA A 207 19.15 15.80 25.81
CA ALA A 207 19.19 17.25 25.91
C ALA A 207 19.47 17.77 27.31
N CYS A 208 19.11 17.00 28.36
CA CYS A 208 19.30 17.37 29.76
C CYS A 208 20.60 16.83 30.38
N SER A 209 21.35 16.01 29.64
CA SER A 209 22.61 15.40 30.12
C SER A 209 23.88 16.18 29.78
N SER A 210 23.74 17.40 29.24
CA SER A 210 24.85 18.30 28.90
C SER A 210 25.27 19.19 30.08
#